data_af11c6f38828ee13db7943bbe7752b01
#
_entry.id   af11c6f38828ee13db7943bbe7752b01
#
_cell.length_a   1.000
_cell.length_b   1.000
_cell.length_c   1.000
_cell.angle_alpha   90.00
_cell.angle_beta   90.00
_cell.angle_gamma   90.00
#
_symmetry.space_group_name_H-M   'P 1'
#
loop_
_entity.id
_entity.type
_entity.pdbx_description
1 polymer ?
#
loop_
_entity_poly.entity_id
_entity_poly.type
_entity_poly.pdbx_seq_one_letter_code
_entity_poly.pdbx_strand_id
1 'polypeptide(L)'
;MSSFSFVHAADLHLGSPLTGLALRDPEIARRFGEATRTALSTLVSRTIEAEAAFMVIAGDVYDGEWRDNSVGLFFAREMARLERAGIPVFILRGNHDAESVVTRAVTLPDNVTSFGTRRPETHTLDDLRVALHGQSFPDRQVGENLAAAYPAPVPGHFNIGVLHTSLTGRPPHADYAPCSLADLAARGYGYWALGHVHAFEVVSEDPPVVFPGNIQGRSIRETGEKGAVLVTVTDGEVSGIERMIVDEARWARVEIAAGGADDLAGLVAAAREALRPHVAAAEGRPLALRLRLSGASPLYGWALANRALLIDEMQNACHQADAEAWLEKLELDLAPPAEARPLAPLDASLDLAALLAEAANDPHFREEAAGQIGLLVNKLPAGLVDPAAPFGEELDTLVAEARALLAERIAEGS
;
A
#
# COMPACT_ATOMS: atom_id res chain seq x y z
N MET A 1 -20.24 -9.28 35.47
CA MET A 1 -19.35 -8.48 34.62
C MET A 1 -18.81 -9.42 33.53
N SER A 2 -19.20 -9.22 32.28
CA SER A 2 -18.75 -10.06 31.19
C SER A 2 -17.58 -9.37 30.49
N SER A 3 -16.43 -10.04 30.43
CA SER A 3 -15.31 -9.62 29.60
C SER A 3 -15.20 -10.57 28.42
N PHE A 4 -14.99 -10.04 27.23
CA PHE A 4 -14.73 -10.79 26.01
C PHE A 4 -13.80 -10.01 25.10
N SER A 5 -13.16 -10.70 24.18
CA SER A 5 -12.40 -10.07 23.11
C SER A 5 -12.92 -10.51 21.74
N PHE A 6 -12.75 -9.65 20.74
CA PHE A 6 -13.07 -9.97 19.36
C PHE A 6 -11.99 -9.42 18.42
N VAL A 7 -11.88 -10.07 17.26
CA VAL A 7 -10.95 -9.61 16.20
C VAL A 7 -11.71 -8.78 15.19
N HIS A 8 -11.16 -7.60 14.88
CA HIS A 8 -11.62 -6.75 13.79
C HIS A 8 -10.56 -6.70 12.70
N ALA A 9 -10.88 -7.24 11.54
CA ALA A 9 -10.10 -7.21 10.31
C ALA A 9 -10.88 -6.52 9.18
N ALA A 10 -10.17 -6.05 8.17
CA ALA A 10 -10.73 -5.50 6.94
C ALA A 10 -9.73 -5.65 5.79
N ASP A 11 -10.16 -5.36 4.57
CA ASP A 11 -9.29 -5.16 3.42
C ASP A 11 -8.32 -6.33 3.21
N LEU A 12 -8.87 -7.55 3.19
CA LEU A 12 -8.09 -8.78 3.01
C LEU A 12 -7.52 -8.89 1.60
N HIS A 13 -8.25 -8.41 0.60
CA HIS A 13 -7.88 -8.38 -0.81
C HIS A 13 -7.27 -9.67 -1.34
N LEU A 14 -7.90 -10.80 -1.00
CA LEU A 14 -7.45 -12.10 -1.47
C LEU A 14 -7.50 -12.18 -3.00
N GLY A 15 -6.42 -12.64 -3.60
CA GLY A 15 -6.29 -12.74 -5.05
C GLY A 15 -5.81 -11.46 -5.72
N SER A 16 -5.43 -10.42 -4.97
CA SER A 16 -4.86 -9.20 -5.54
C SER A 16 -3.61 -9.51 -6.35
N PRO A 17 -3.52 -9.02 -7.61
CA PRO A 17 -2.32 -9.22 -8.42
C PRO A 17 -1.17 -8.38 -7.85
N LEU A 18 0.02 -8.97 -7.78
CA LEU A 18 1.23 -8.23 -7.49
C LEU A 18 1.62 -7.35 -8.67
N THR A 19 1.78 -6.06 -8.43
CA THR A 19 2.31 -5.13 -9.42
C THR A 19 3.72 -4.70 -9.03
N GLY A 20 4.67 -4.78 -9.98
CA GLY A 20 6.02 -4.20 -9.86
C GLY A 20 7.17 -5.18 -9.59
N LEU A 21 7.03 -6.15 -8.69
CA LEU A 21 8.09 -7.12 -8.33
C LEU A 21 8.27 -8.28 -9.33
N ALA A 22 7.22 -8.63 -10.05
CA ALA A 22 7.16 -9.84 -10.89
C ALA A 22 8.16 -9.89 -12.06
N LEU A 23 8.83 -8.78 -12.37
CA LEU A 23 9.69 -8.67 -13.55
C LEU A 23 11.17 -9.03 -13.30
N ARG A 24 11.62 -9.14 -12.03
CA ARG A 24 13.03 -9.30 -11.72
C ARG A 24 13.41 -10.65 -11.14
N ASP A 25 12.60 -11.18 -10.22
CA ASP A 25 12.87 -12.46 -9.59
C ASP A 25 11.57 -13.25 -9.41
N PRO A 26 11.44 -14.43 -10.07
CA PRO A 26 10.23 -15.26 -9.97
C PRO A 26 9.97 -15.81 -8.56
N GLU A 27 11.00 -16.07 -7.75
CA GLU A 27 10.84 -16.60 -6.40
C GLU A 27 10.24 -15.55 -5.46
N ILE A 28 10.74 -14.31 -5.55
CA ILE A 28 10.17 -13.18 -4.80
C ILE A 28 8.74 -12.89 -5.23
N ALA A 29 8.47 -12.89 -6.55
CA ALA A 29 7.11 -12.73 -7.06
C ALA A 29 6.16 -13.79 -6.49
N ARG A 30 6.59 -15.05 -6.38
CA ARG A 30 5.81 -16.13 -5.77
C ARG A 30 5.58 -15.88 -4.28
N ARG A 31 6.62 -15.55 -3.50
CA ARG A 31 6.53 -15.32 -2.05
C ARG A 31 5.58 -14.17 -1.72
N PHE A 32 5.73 -13.04 -2.39
CA PHE A 32 4.81 -11.92 -2.22
C PHE A 32 3.39 -12.25 -2.72
N GLY A 33 3.25 -13.06 -3.78
CA GLY A 33 1.95 -13.53 -4.29
C GLY A 33 1.20 -14.43 -3.30
N GLU A 34 1.92 -15.21 -2.50
CA GLU A 34 1.37 -16.08 -1.47
C GLU A 34 1.16 -15.35 -0.12
N ALA A 35 1.82 -14.20 0.08
CA ALA A 35 1.87 -13.49 1.35
C ALA A 35 0.49 -13.17 1.93
N THR A 36 -0.46 -12.72 1.09
CA THR A 36 -1.83 -12.41 1.55
C THR A 36 -2.56 -13.66 2.07
N ARG A 37 -2.36 -14.81 1.42
CA ARG A 37 -2.94 -16.08 1.90
C ARG A 37 -2.31 -16.52 3.22
N THR A 38 -1.00 -16.41 3.33
CA THR A 38 -0.28 -16.75 4.57
C THR A 38 -0.69 -15.81 5.71
N ALA A 39 -0.81 -14.51 5.44
CA ALA A 39 -1.29 -13.52 6.40
C ALA A 39 -2.70 -13.84 6.92
N LEU A 40 -3.64 -14.27 6.04
CA LEU A 40 -4.96 -14.71 6.50
C LEU A 40 -4.87 -15.98 7.37
N SER A 41 -4.07 -16.97 6.97
CA SER A 41 -3.89 -18.18 7.79
C SER A 41 -3.30 -17.87 9.16
N THR A 42 -2.36 -16.93 9.23
CA THR A 42 -1.76 -16.42 10.47
C THR A 42 -2.81 -15.67 11.31
N LEU A 43 -3.63 -14.81 10.68
CA LEU A 43 -4.72 -14.10 11.35
C LEU A 43 -5.70 -15.08 12.00
N VAL A 44 -6.14 -16.09 11.25
CA VAL A 44 -7.05 -17.14 11.77
C VAL A 44 -6.41 -17.89 12.93
N SER A 45 -5.13 -18.28 12.83
CA SER A 45 -4.42 -18.95 13.92
C SER A 45 -4.36 -18.10 15.17
N ARG A 46 -3.98 -16.82 15.04
CA ARG A 46 -3.93 -15.88 16.18
C ARG A 46 -5.30 -15.57 16.77
N THR A 47 -6.35 -15.55 15.94
CA THR A 47 -7.74 -15.39 16.40
C THR A 47 -8.15 -16.55 17.29
N ILE A 48 -7.77 -17.79 16.91
CA ILE A 48 -8.03 -18.99 17.70
C ILE A 48 -7.19 -19.00 19.00
N GLU A 49 -5.90 -18.66 18.90
CA GLU A 49 -4.98 -18.58 20.04
C GLU A 49 -5.41 -17.52 21.08
N ALA A 50 -5.97 -16.41 20.62
CA ALA A 50 -6.51 -15.35 21.47
C ALA A 50 -7.88 -15.72 22.08
N GLU A 51 -8.45 -16.90 21.77
CA GLU A 51 -9.78 -17.33 22.21
C GLU A 51 -10.84 -16.24 21.95
N ALA A 52 -10.74 -15.56 20.78
CA ALA A 52 -11.64 -14.48 20.45
C ALA A 52 -13.10 -14.98 20.41
N ALA A 53 -14.01 -14.25 21.00
CA ALA A 53 -15.42 -14.63 21.08
C ALA A 53 -16.10 -14.60 19.69
N PHE A 54 -15.64 -13.73 18.79
CA PHE A 54 -16.08 -13.66 17.40
C PHE A 54 -15.05 -12.85 16.57
N MET A 55 -15.24 -12.86 15.25
CA MET A 55 -14.44 -12.08 14.31
C MET A 55 -15.35 -11.20 13.44
N VAL A 56 -14.93 -9.97 13.17
CA VAL A 56 -15.57 -9.05 12.22
C VAL A 56 -14.63 -8.79 11.06
N ILE A 57 -15.15 -8.88 9.82
CA ILE A 57 -14.43 -8.52 8.60
C ILE A 57 -15.20 -7.37 7.93
N ALA A 58 -14.66 -6.16 7.99
CA ALA A 58 -15.32 -4.94 7.57
C ALA A 58 -15.10 -4.61 6.08
N GLY A 59 -15.23 -5.61 5.21
CA GLY A 59 -15.24 -5.46 3.75
C GLY A 59 -13.92 -5.79 3.06
N ASP A 60 -14.01 -5.82 1.73
CA ASP A 60 -12.94 -6.09 0.78
C ASP A 60 -12.18 -7.39 1.07
N VAL A 61 -12.95 -8.49 1.10
CA VAL A 61 -12.40 -9.85 1.26
C VAL A 61 -11.65 -10.29 0.01
N TYR A 62 -12.19 -9.98 -1.17
CA TYR A 62 -11.61 -10.39 -2.45
C TYR A 62 -11.23 -9.18 -3.29
N ASP A 63 -10.21 -9.33 -4.13
CA ASP A 63 -9.80 -8.31 -5.09
C ASP A 63 -9.95 -8.84 -6.53
N GLY A 64 -10.64 -8.02 -7.36
CA GLY A 64 -10.76 -8.22 -8.80
C GLY A 64 -11.80 -9.24 -9.27
N GLU A 65 -11.94 -9.27 -10.61
CA GLU A 65 -12.84 -10.16 -11.36
C GLU A 65 -12.27 -11.58 -11.54
N TRP A 66 -11.56 -12.12 -10.55
CA TRP A 66 -10.92 -13.42 -10.70
C TRP A 66 -11.95 -14.53 -10.88
N ARG A 67 -11.82 -15.29 -11.95
CA ARG A 67 -12.60 -16.51 -12.21
C ARG A 67 -12.03 -17.73 -11.48
N ASP A 68 -10.97 -17.56 -10.69
CA ASP A 68 -10.32 -18.65 -9.97
C ASP A 68 -11.02 -18.89 -8.63
N ASN A 69 -11.86 -19.90 -8.59
CA ASN A 69 -12.53 -20.33 -7.36
C ASN A 69 -11.58 -20.81 -6.26
N SER A 70 -10.28 -21.01 -6.53
CA SER A 70 -9.30 -21.45 -5.53
C SER A 70 -9.15 -20.47 -4.38
N VAL A 71 -9.30 -19.17 -4.66
CA VAL A 71 -9.24 -18.10 -3.65
C VAL A 71 -10.42 -18.20 -2.68
N GLY A 72 -11.64 -18.39 -3.22
CA GLY A 72 -12.84 -18.56 -2.41
C GLY A 72 -12.84 -19.86 -1.59
N LEU A 73 -12.36 -20.96 -2.18
CA LEU A 73 -12.19 -22.23 -1.46
C LEU A 73 -11.15 -22.12 -0.34
N PHE A 74 -10.07 -21.37 -0.58
CA PHE A 74 -9.08 -21.09 0.46
C PHE A 74 -9.71 -20.32 1.62
N PHE A 75 -10.45 -19.24 1.33
CA PHE A 75 -11.15 -18.45 2.35
C PHE A 75 -12.14 -19.32 3.13
N ALA A 76 -12.99 -20.11 2.45
CA ALA A 76 -13.94 -21.01 3.09
C ALA A 76 -13.23 -22.02 4.03
N ARG A 77 -12.06 -22.55 3.63
CA ARG A 77 -11.25 -23.44 4.47
C ARG A 77 -10.74 -22.74 5.73
N GLU A 78 -10.30 -21.51 5.65
CA GLU A 78 -9.85 -20.74 6.81
C GLU A 78 -11.03 -20.41 7.74
N MET A 79 -12.20 -20.08 7.20
CA MET A 79 -13.43 -19.89 8.00
C MET A 79 -13.87 -21.18 8.69
N ALA A 80 -13.74 -22.34 8.04
CA ALA A 80 -13.99 -23.64 8.67
C ALA A 80 -13.02 -23.99 9.81
N ARG A 81 -11.83 -23.38 9.87
CA ARG A 81 -10.96 -23.47 11.05
C ARG A 81 -11.54 -22.71 12.24
N LEU A 82 -12.09 -21.52 12.01
CA LEU A 82 -12.79 -20.74 13.04
C LEU A 82 -14.07 -21.45 13.50
N GLU A 83 -14.82 -22.06 12.57
CA GLU A 83 -16.00 -22.88 12.91
C GLU A 83 -15.67 -24.00 13.88
N ARG A 84 -14.60 -24.79 13.60
CA ARG A 84 -14.14 -25.85 14.51
C ARG A 84 -13.70 -25.35 15.88
N ALA A 85 -13.27 -24.09 15.97
CA ALA A 85 -12.95 -23.41 17.23
C ALA A 85 -14.17 -22.78 17.90
N GLY A 86 -15.36 -22.86 17.27
CA GLY A 86 -16.58 -22.26 17.81
C GLY A 86 -16.64 -20.74 17.68
N ILE A 87 -15.87 -20.15 16.78
CA ILE A 87 -15.75 -18.69 16.59
C ILE A 87 -16.66 -18.25 15.44
N PRO A 88 -17.75 -17.50 15.70
CA PRO A 88 -18.57 -16.91 14.65
C PRO A 88 -17.86 -15.75 13.95
N VAL A 89 -18.15 -15.58 12.66
CA VAL A 89 -17.56 -14.55 11.80
C VAL A 89 -18.65 -13.71 11.16
N PHE A 90 -18.56 -12.39 11.28
CA PHE A 90 -19.49 -11.44 10.68
C PHE A 90 -18.78 -10.69 9.55
N ILE A 91 -19.31 -10.78 8.34
CA ILE A 91 -18.69 -10.21 7.13
C ILE A 91 -19.60 -9.16 6.51
N LEU A 92 -19.02 -8.01 6.24
CA LEU A 92 -19.58 -6.99 5.38
C LEU A 92 -18.86 -7.04 4.02
N ARG A 93 -19.57 -6.78 2.93
CA ARG A 93 -18.97 -6.67 1.58
C ARG A 93 -18.62 -5.22 1.30
N GLY A 94 -17.38 -4.96 0.90
CA GLY A 94 -16.90 -3.66 0.45
C GLY A 94 -17.09 -3.45 -1.05
N ASN A 95 -16.41 -2.43 -1.60
CA ASN A 95 -16.52 -2.06 -3.00
C ASN A 95 -15.89 -3.07 -3.97
N HIS A 96 -14.81 -3.75 -3.58
CA HIS A 96 -14.18 -4.81 -4.38
C HIS A 96 -15.02 -6.11 -4.38
N ASP A 97 -15.67 -6.44 -3.27
CA ASP A 97 -16.51 -7.63 -3.15
C ASP A 97 -17.81 -7.54 -3.98
N ALA A 98 -18.33 -6.32 -4.15
CA ALA A 98 -19.57 -6.09 -4.92
C ALA A 98 -19.42 -6.50 -6.40
N GLU A 99 -18.23 -6.41 -6.96
CA GLU A 99 -17.90 -6.84 -8.33
C GLU A 99 -17.43 -8.29 -8.42
N SER A 100 -16.99 -8.90 -7.30
CA SER A 100 -16.37 -10.22 -7.31
C SER A 100 -17.34 -11.34 -7.66
N VAL A 101 -16.98 -12.11 -8.68
CA VAL A 101 -17.70 -13.34 -9.08
C VAL A 101 -17.52 -14.43 -8.01
N VAL A 102 -16.41 -14.45 -7.30
CA VAL A 102 -16.08 -15.44 -6.26
C VAL A 102 -17.05 -15.35 -5.09
N THR A 103 -17.48 -14.16 -4.72
CA THR A 103 -18.43 -13.91 -3.63
C THR A 103 -19.78 -14.63 -3.85
N ARG A 104 -20.11 -14.95 -5.10
CA ARG A 104 -21.39 -15.61 -5.50
C ARG A 104 -21.26 -17.11 -5.69
N ALA A 105 -20.02 -17.63 -5.82
CA ALA A 105 -19.77 -19.01 -6.28
C ALA A 105 -19.41 -19.99 -5.16
N VAL A 106 -18.94 -19.51 -3.99
CA VAL A 106 -18.44 -20.37 -2.90
C VAL A 106 -19.39 -20.31 -1.71
N THR A 107 -19.89 -21.48 -1.30
CA THR A 107 -20.66 -21.61 -0.05
C THR A 107 -19.70 -21.53 1.13
N LEU A 108 -19.96 -20.60 2.04
CA LEU A 108 -19.20 -20.43 3.29
C LEU A 108 -19.74 -21.37 4.39
N PRO A 109 -18.93 -21.72 5.39
CA PRO A 109 -19.35 -22.47 6.57
C PRO A 109 -20.45 -21.75 7.37
N ASP A 110 -21.19 -22.50 8.20
CA ASP A 110 -22.34 -22.03 8.94
C ASP A 110 -22.01 -20.97 10.03
N ASN A 111 -20.76 -20.91 10.48
CA ASN A 111 -20.30 -19.87 11.40
C ASN A 111 -20.15 -18.49 10.77
N VAL A 112 -20.29 -18.36 9.45
CA VAL A 112 -20.13 -17.10 8.72
C VAL A 112 -21.48 -16.46 8.43
N THR A 113 -21.69 -15.28 9.00
CA THR A 113 -22.86 -14.45 8.77
C THR A 113 -22.48 -13.23 7.93
N SER A 114 -23.14 -13.04 6.78
CA SER A 114 -22.91 -11.88 5.91
C SER A 114 -24.05 -10.88 6.03
N PHE A 115 -23.72 -9.59 6.21
CA PHE A 115 -24.71 -8.52 6.18
C PHE A 115 -25.31 -8.37 4.77
N GLY A 116 -26.61 -8.11 4.71
CA GLY A 116 -27.33 -7.86 3.46
C GLY A 116 -26.96 -6.51 2.83
N THR A 117 -27.32 -6.35 1.53
CA THR A 117 -26.99 -5.13 0.76
C THR A 117 -28.12 -4.10 0.70
N ARG A 118 -29.36 -4.49 1.00
CA ARG A 118 -30.54 -3.65 0.76
C ARG A 118 -30.84 -2.64 1.86
N ARG A 119 -30.52 -3.00 3.09
CA ARG A 119 -30.76 -2.21 4.29
C ARG A 119 -29.81 -2.67 5.41
N PRO A 120 -29.56 -1.83 6.42
CA PRO A 120 -28.83 -2.26 7.60
C PRO A 120 -29.51 -3.46 8.28
N GLU A 121 -28.73 -4.42 8.71
CA GLU A 121 -29.14 -5.60 9.47
C GLU A 121 -28.49 -5.59 10.84
N THR A 122 -29.15 -6.26 11.79
CA THR A 122 -28.62 -6.46 13.14
C THR A 122 -28.54 -7.95 13.44
N HIS A 123 -27.38 -8.40 13.88
CA HIS A 123 -27.16 -9.75 14.38
C HIS A 123 -26.76 -9.68 15.86
N THR A 124 -27.34 -10.55 16.70
CA THR A 124 -27.06 -10.59 18.14
C THR A 124 -26.30 -11.84 18.52
N LEU A 125 -25.42 -11.69 19.49
CA LEU A 125 -24.79 -12.75 20.25
C LEU A 125 -25.31 -12.63 21.69
N ASP A 126 -26.45 -13.29 21.97
CA ASP A 126 -27.21 -13.07 23.20
C ASP A 126 -26.45 -13.48 24.44
N ASP A 127 -25.65 -14.54 24.38
CA ASP A 127 -24.81 -15.02 25.48
C ASP A 127 -23.75 -13.97 25.91
N LEU A 128 -23.28 -13.17 24.96
CA LEU A 128 -22.30 -12.10 25.15
C LEU A 128 -22.97 -10.74 25.35
N ARG A 129 -24.26 -10.62 25.08
CA ARG A 129 -24.99 -9.35 24.96
C ARG A 129 -24.30 -8.38 23.99
N VAL A 130 -23.99 -8.87 22.79
CA VAL A 130 -23.41 -8.07 21.71
C VAL A 130 -24.43 -7.93 20.58
N ALA A 131 -24.53 -6.75 19.99
CA ALA A 131 -25.31 -6.50 18.79
C ALA A 131 -24.40 -5.89 17.72
N LEU A 132 -24.31 -6.52 16.55
CA LEU A 132 -23.55 -6.04 15.41
C LEU A 132 -24.52 -5.48 14.36
N HIS A 133 -24.28 -4.28 13.92
CA HIS A 133 -25.08 -3.56 12.91
C HIS A 133 -24.23 -3.33 11.67
N GLY A 134 -24.70 -3.73 10.50
CA GLY A 134 -23.95 -3.60 9.27
C GLY A 134 -24.81 -3.58 8.01
N GLN A 135 -24.26 -3.04 6.93
CA GLN A 135 -24.83 -3.09 5.59
C GLN A 135 -23.72 -3.24 4.57
N SER A 136 -23.76 -4.31 3.79
CA SER A 136 -22.87 -4.54 2.67
C SER A 136 -23.16 -3.59 1.51
N PHE A 137 -22.15 -3.29 0.70
CA PHE A 137 -22.30 -2.51 -0.51
C PHE A 137 -23.12 -3.28 -1.54
N PRO A 138 -24.16 -2.65 -2.14
CA PRO A 138 -24.90 -3.25 -3.26
C PRO A 138 -24.11 -3.22 -4.56
N ASP A 139 -23.31 -2.18 -4.77
CA ASP A 139 -22.52 -1.88 -5.96
C ASP A 139 -21.14 -1.35 -5.57
N ARG A 140 -20.22 -1.27 -6.55
CA ARG A 140 -18.86 -0.76 -6.33
C ARG A 140 -18.83 0.69 -5.82
N GLN A 141 -19.76 1.52 -6.31
CA GLN A 141 -19.83 2.93 -5.93
C GLN A 141 -21.07 3.19 -5.07
N VAL A 142 -20.85 3.52 -3.81
CA VAL A 142 -21.87 3.94 -2.86
C VAL A 142 -21.55 5.37 -2.44
N GLY A 143 -22.28 6.33 -2.98
CA GLY A 143 -22.11 7.77 -2.67
C GLY A 143 -22.98 8.23 -1.49
N GLU A 144 -23.80 7.34 -0.92
CA GLU A 144 -24.72 7.65 0.18
C GLU A 144 -24.06 7.40 1.54
N ASN A 145 -24.47 8.19 2.54
CA ASN A 145 -24.10 7.95 3.93
C ASN A 145 -24.90 6.76 4.49
N LEU A 146 -24.33 5.56 4.42
CA LEU A 146 -24.99 4.36 4.94
C LEU A 146 -25.19 4.41 6.46
N ALA A 147 -24.27 5.01 7.21
CA ALA A 147 -24.37 5.10 8.66
C ALA A 147 -25.63 5.83 9.13
N ALA A 148 -26.14 6.77 8.35
CA ALA A 148 -27.36 7.50 8.67
C ALA A 148 -28.60 6.59 8.77
N ALA A 149 -28.61 5.45 8.08
CA ALA A 149 -29.72 4.49 8.09
C ALA A 149 -29.58 3.38 9.16
N TYR A 150 -28.45 3.32 9.90
CA TYR A 150 -28.25 2.28 10.91
C TYR A 150 -29.24 2.42 12.06
N PRO A 151 -29.71 1.29 12.62
CA PRO A 151 -30.77 1.31 13.65
C PRO A 151 -30.30 1.93 14.97
N ALA A 152 -31.24 2.18 15.86
CA ALA A 152 -30.89 2.52 17.25
C ALA A 152 -30.20 1.35 17.96
N PRO A 153 -29.38 1.61 18.98
CA PRO A 153 -28.72 0.58 19.75
C PRO A 153 -29.72 -0.42 20.35
N VAL A 154 -29.36 -1.69 20.36
CA VAL A 154 -30.12 -2.72 21.08
C VAL A 154 -29.91 -2.51 22.58
N PRO A 155 -30.96 -2.24 23.38
CA PRO A 155 -30.79 -1.97 24.80
C PRO A 155 -30.15 -3.14 25.56
N GLY A 156 -29.22 -2.84 26.44
CA GLY A 156 -28.54 -3.85 27.26
C GLY A 156 -27.49 -4.70 26.54
N HIS A 157 -27.16 -4.34 25.28
CA HIS A 157 -26.10 -4.96 24.50
C HIS A 157 -24.94 -3.98 24.28
N PHE A 158 -23.75 -4.51 24.11
CA PHE A 158 -22.63 -3.77 23.53
C PHE A 158 -22.85 -3.69 22.01
N ASN A 159 -23.08 -2.49 21.50
CA ASN A 159 -23.43 -2.28 20.11
C ASN A 159 -22.20 -1.95 19.26
N ILE A 160 -22.00 -2.67 18.16
CA ILE A 160 -20.90 -2.52 17.22
C ILE A 160 -21.46 -2.13 15.87
N GLY A 161 -21.00 -0.99 15.32
CA GLY A 161 -21.26 -0.64 13.92
C GLY A 161 -20.16 -1.21 13.04
N VAL A 162 -20.52 -1.92 11.97
CA VAL A 162 -19.60 -2.44 10.97
C VAL A 162 -19.86 -1.71 9.66
N LEU A 163 -18.87 -1.00 9.14
CA LEU A 163 -19.05 -0.15 7.96
C LEU A 163 -17.79 -0.09 7.10
N HIS A 164 -17.97 -0.24 5.79
CA HIS A 164 -16.89 0.02 4.83
C HIS A 164 -17.05 1.47 4.32
N THR A 165 -16.09 2.36 4.59
CA THR A 165 -16.22 3.80 4.33
C THR A 165 -14.86 4.49 4.20
N SER A 166 -14.81 5.53 3.35
CA SER A 166 -13.64 6.42 3.29
C SER A 166 -13.60 7.45 4.41
N LEU A 167 -14.71 7.65 5.14
CA LEU A 167 -15.02 8.85 5.90
C LEU A 167 -15.01 10.13 5.01
N THR A 168 -15.50 11.25 5.52
CA THR A 168 -15.45 12.53 4.78
C THR A 168 -14.16 13.28 5.01
N GLY A 169 -13.69 13.99 3.97
CA GLY A 169 -12.55 14.92 4.07
C GLY A 169 -11.16 14.27 4.13
N ARG A 170 -10.98 13.06 3.61
CA ARG A 170 -9.71 12.32 3.60
C ARG A 170 -9.17 12.10 2.19
N PRO A 171 -8.48 13.08 1.56
CA PRO A 171 -7.76 12.81 0.32
C PRO A 171 -6.62 11.78 0.57
N PRO A 172 -6.24 10.90 -0.38
CA PRO A 172 -6.66 10.89 -1.79
C PRO A 172 -7.78 9.90 -2.12
N HIS A 173 -8.57 9.46 -1.12
CA HIS A 173 -9.60 8.44 -1.34
C HIS A 173 -10.83 9.04 -2.04
N ALA A 174 -11.36 8.33 -3.04
CA ALA A 174 -12.67 8.64 -3.59
C ALA A 174 -13.74 8.45 -2.50
N ASP A 175 -14.84 9.21 -2.59
CA ASP A 175 -15.91 9.13 -1.60
C ASP A 175 -16.67 7.80 -1.75
N TYR A 176 -16.42 6.88 -0.82
CA TYR A 176 -17.13 5.60 -0.68
C TYR A 176 -17.90 5.59 0.63
N ALA A 177 -19.23 5.47 0.55
CA ALA A 177 -20.15 5.56 1.69
C ALA A 177 -19.75 6.66 2.69
N PRO A 178 -19.61 7.92 2.22
CA PRO A 178 -19.04 9.00 3.02
C PRO A 178 -19.89 9.28 4.26
N CYS A 179 -19.24 9.37 5.42
CA CYS A 179 -19.88 9.77 6.67
C CYS A 179 -18.89 10.54 7.54
N SER A 180 -19.39 11.35 8.45
CA SER A 180 -18.59 12.06 9.44
C SER A 180 -18.50 11.28 10.76
N LEU A 181 -17.49 11.59 11.59
CA LEU A 181 -17.42 11.07 12.96
C LEU A 181 -18.66 11.44 13.78
N ALA A 182 -19.25 12.60 13.54
CA ALA A 182 -20.48 13.01 14.20
C ALA A 182 -21.67 12.12 13.81
N ASP A 183 -21.77 11.66 12.55
CA ASP A 183 -22.79 10.71 12.13
C ASP A 183 -22.65 9.37 12.85
N LEU A 184 -21.42 8.89 13.02
CA LEU A 184 -21.13 7.66 13.74
C LEU A 184 -21.45 7.80 15.25
N ALA A 185 -20.98 8.85 15.88
CA ALA A 185 -21.24 9.13 17.30
C ALA A 185 -22.74 9.25 17.59
N ALA A 186 -23.51 9.87 16.67
CA ALA A 186 -24.98 10.04 16.83
C ALA A 186 -25.74 8.72 16.89
N ARG A 187 -25.15 7.57 16.46
CA ARG A 187 -25.80 6.25 16.58
C ARG A 187 -25.78 5.70 17.99
N GLY A 188 -24.86 6.14 18.85
CA GLY A 188 -24.74 5.68 20.23
C GLY A 188 -24.20 4.26 20.35
N TYR A 189 -23.37 3.81 19.42
CA TYR A 189 -22.69 2.50 19.49
C TYR A 189 -21.40 2.60 20.30
N GLY A 190 -21.00 1.50 20.93
CA GLY A 190 -19.80 1.44 21.75
C GLY A 190 -18.51 1.21 20.97
N TYR A 191 -18.60 0.84 19.68
CA TYR A 191 -17.45 0.62 18.80
C TYR A 191 -17.85 0.70 17.33
N TRP A 192 -16.97 1.22 16.47
CA TRP A 192 -17.11 1.21 15.03
C TRP A 192 -15.96 0.45 14.38
N ALA A 193 -16.31 -0.69 13.77
CA ALA A 193 -15.42 -1.49 12.96
C ALA A 193 -15.46 -1.00 11.50
N LEU A 194 -14.45 -0.25 11.09
CA LEU A 194 -14.37 0.32 9.75
C LEU A 194 -13.43 -0.46 8.83
N GLY A 195 -13.71 -0.47 7.52
CA GLY A 195 -12.83 -0.93 6.44
C GLY A 195 -12.68 0.13 5.35
N HIS A 196 -11.84 -0.11 4.34
CA HIS A 196 -11.49 0.73 3.20
C HIS A 196 -10.12 1.43 3.31
N VAL A 197 -9.71 1.87 4.48
CA VAL A 197 -8.42 2.52 4.69
C VAL A 197 -7.37 1.48 5.07
N HIS A 198 -6.35 1.28 4.22
CA HIS A 198 -5.34 0.23 4.36
C HIS A 198 -4.25 0.53 5.41
N ALA A 199 -4.37 1.65 6.13
CA ALA A 199 -3.51 1.99 7.25
C ALA A 199 -4.26 1.78 8.56
N PHE A 200 -3.58 1.22 9.57
CA PHE A 200 -4.14 1.16 10.93
C PHE A 200 -4.31 2.57 11.49
N GLU A 201 -5.50 2.85 12.01
CA GLU A 201 -5.79 4.13 12.66
C GLU A 201 -6.93 4.00 13.66
N VAL A 202 -6.74 4.54 14.85
CA VAL A 202 -7.80 4.85 15.80
C VAL A 202 -8.23 6.29 15.56
N VAL A 203 -9.35 6.47 14.86
CA VAL A 203 -9.82 7.80 14.40
C VAL A 203 -10.49 8.58 15.52
N SER A 204 -11.11 7.87 16.45
CA SER A 204 -11.75 8.40 17.65
C SER A 204 -11.58 7.39 18.79
N GLU A 205 -11.44 7.89 20.02
CA GLU A 205 -11.34 7.07 21.21
C GLU A 205 -12.70 6.93 21.93
N ASP A 206 -13.63 7.87 21.72
CA ASP A 206 -14.95 7.86 22.36
C ASP A 206 -16.05 8.36 21.39
N PRO A 207 -16.92 7.45 20.88
CA PRO A 207 -16.71 6.01 20.87
C PRO A 207 -15.49 5.64 20.00
N PRO A 208 -14.82 4.51 20.29
CA PRO A 208 -13.73 4.04 19.44
C PRO A 208 -14.18 3.79 18.01
N VAL A 209 -13.52 4.46 17.04
CA VAL A 209 -13.71 4.34 15.59
C VAL A 209 -12.39 3.92 15.00
N VAL A 210 -12.32 2.71 14.44
CA VAL A 210 -11.04 2.08 14.10
C VAL A 210 -11.03 1.58 12.66
N PHE A 211 -9.96 1.91 11.92
CA PHE A 211 -9.52 1.20 10.74
C PHE A 211 -8.41 0.22 11.14
N PRO A 212 -8.54 -1.09 10.93
CA PRO A 212 -7.48 -2.05 11.25
C PRO A 212 -6.34 -2.02 10.22
N GLY A 213 -6.59 -1.43 9.05
CA GLY A 213 -5.76 -1.54 7.86
C GLY A 213 -5.98 -2.87 7.13
N ASN A 214 -5.18 -3.08 6.08
CA ASN A 214 -5.14 -4.36 5.38
C ASN A 214 -4.22 -5.36 6.11
N ILE A 215 -4.44 -6.67 5.87
CA ILE A 215 -3.65 -7.73 6.52
C ILE A 215 -2.29 -7.96 5.89
N GLN A 216 -2.07 -7.47 4.65
CA GLN A 216 -0.83 -7.62 3.90
C GLN A 216 -0.64 -6.44 2.94
N GLY A 217 0.52 -5.82 2.95
CA GLY A 217 0.88 -4.80 1.96
C GLY A 217 1.04 -5.43 0.56
N ARG A 218 0.39 -4.85 -0.45
CA ARG A 218 0.35 -5.36 -1.83
C ARG A 218 1.27 -4.59 -2.77
N SER A 219 1.70 -3.42 -2.36
CA SER A 219 2.59 -2.56 -3.13
C SER A 219 3.34 -1.57 -2.25
N ILE A 220 4.27 -0.84 -2.86
CA ILE A 220 5.04 0.23 -2.22
C ILE A 220 4.19 1.40 -1.65
N ARG A 221 2.90 1.45 -1.97
CA ARG A 221 1.97 2.42 -1.38
C ARG A 221 1.48 2.00 0.01
N GLU A 222 1.64 0.72 0.34
CA GLU A 222 1.16 0.10 1.57
C GLU A 222 2.34 -0.38 2.42
N THR A 223 3.18 0.56 2.84
CA THR A 223 4.40 0.30 3.64
C THR A 223 4.10 -0.04 5.09
N GLY A 224 5.12 -0.59 5.78
CA GLY A 224 5.08 -0.88 7.22
C GLY A 224 4.28 -2.12 7.57
N GLU A 225 4.01 -2.26 8.86
CA GLU A 225 3.30 -3.39 9.45
C GLU A 225 1.84 -3.44 9.04
N LYS A 226 1.33 -4.66 8.81
CA LYS A 226 -0.05 -4.93 8.42
C LYS A 226 -0.69 -5.99 9.29
N GLY A 227 -2.03 -5.90 9.45
CA GLY A 227 -2.71 -6.86 10.31
C GLY A 227 -4.15 -6.50 10.61
N ALA A 228 -4.60 -6.91 11.79
CA ALA A 228 -5.92 -6.70 12.35
C ALA A 228 -5.81 -6.06 13.75
N VAL A 229 -6.91 -5.92 14.45
CA VAL A 229 -6.92 -5.51 15.85
C VAL A 229 -7.69 -6.51 16.71
N LEU A 230 -7.16 -6.78 17.89
CA LEU A 230 -7.85 -7.47 18.97
C LEU A 230 -8.47 -6.40 19.89
N VAL A 231 -9.77 -6.43 20.00
CA VAL A 231 -10.53 -5.49 20.84
C VAL A 231 -11.03 -6.21 22.09
N THR A 232 -10.70 -5.69 23.24
CA THR A 232 -11.18 -6.21 24.54
C THR A 232 -12.28 -5.31 25.08
N VAL A 233 -13.38 -5.93 25.46
CA VAL A 233 -14.55 -5.27 26.07
C VAL A 233 -14.70 -5.78 27.50
N THR A 234 -14.80 -4.86 28.46
CA THR A 234 -14.99 -5.16 29.87
C THR A 234 -16.14 -4.30 30.39
N ASP A 235 -17.14 -4.94 30.98
CA ASP A 235 -18.32 -4.27 31.54
C ASP A 235 -19.11 -3.38 30.58
N GLY A 236 -19.07 -3.73 29.28
CA GLY A 236 -19.78 -3.01 28.23
C GLY A 236 -19.02 -1.80 27.67
N GLU A 237 -17.75 -1.64 27.99
CA GLU A 237 -16.86 -0.61 27.47
C GLU A 237 -15.59 -1.23 26.85
N VAL A 238 -15.04 -0.59 25.82
CA VAL A 238 -13.76 -1.00 25.23
C VAL A 238 -12.65 -0.69 26.22
N SER A 239 -11.96 -1.73 26.69
CA SER A 239 -10.84 -1.63 27.63
C SER A 239 -9.47 -1.78 26.99
N GLY A 240 -9.40 -2.27 25.75
CA GLY A 240 -8.14 -2.42 25.01
C GLY A 240 -8.35 -2.56 23.51
N ILE A 241 -7.42 -2.00 22.73
CA ILE A 241 -7.32 -2.15 21.28
C ILE A 241 -5.86 -2.46 20.98
N GLU A 242 -5.56 -3.71 20.64
CA GLU A 242 -4.21 -4.19 20.39
C GLU A 242 -4.02 -4.56 18.92
N ARG A 243 -2.91 -4.13 18.32
CA ARG A 243 -2.57 -4.53 16.95
C ARG A 243 -2.14 -6.00 16.90
N MET A 244 -2.72 -6.72 15.98
CA MET A 244 -2.40 -8.10 15.67
C MET A 244 -1.66 -8.13 14.33
N ILE A 245 -0.33 -8.02 14.38
CA ILE A 245 0.51 -7.98 13.17
C ILE A 245 0.60 -9.38 12.56
N VAL A 246 0.13 -9.53 11.33
CA VAL A 246 0.04 -10.82 10.63
C VAL A 246 0.67 -10.81 9.24
N ASP A 247 1.27 -9.69 8.85
CA ASP A 247 1.93 -9.56 7.55
C ASP A 247 3.08 -10.57 7.39
N GLU A 248 3.22 -11.07 6.18
CA GLU A 248 4.24 -12.05 5.79
C GLU A 248 5.40 -11.39 5.04
N ALA A 249 5.12 -10.29 4.36
CA ALA A 249 6.10 -9.53 3.59
C ALA A 249 5.87 -8.03 3.76
N ARG A 250 6.94 -7.24 3.75
CA ARG A 250 6.89 -5.78 3.97
C ARG A 250 7.39 -4.99 2.78
N TRP A 251 6.94 -3.74 2.71
CA TRP A 251 7.36 -2.75 1.75
C TRP A 251 7.94 -1.54 2.49
N ALA A 252 9.04 -0.97 1.98
CA ALA A 252 9.58 0.25 2.55
C ALA A 252 10.15 1.18 1.47
N ARG A 253 10.04 2.50 1.71
CA ARG A 253 10.70 3.55 0.93
C ARG A 253 11.91 4.02 1.72
N VAL A 254 13.05 4.10 1.05
CA VAL A 254 14.31 4.51 1.67
C VAL A 254 14.88 5.67 0.90
N GLU A 255 15.04 6.79 1.57
CA GLU A 255 15.75 7.98 1.04
C GLU A 255 17.24 7.82 1.34
N ILE A 256 18.06 8.05 0.33
CA ILE A 256 19.52 7.98 0.41
C ILE A 256 20.08 9.31 -0.07
N ALA A 257 20.69 10.06 0.84
CA ALA A 257 21.35 11.32 0.49
C ALA A 257 22.68 11.03 -0.25
N ALA A 258 22.73 11.34 -1.52
CA ALA A 258 23.88 11.05 -2.38
C ALA A 258 24.98 12.12 -2.35
N GLY A 259 24.73 13.29 -1.73
CA GLY A 259 25.66 14.43 -1.71
C GLY A 259 26.96 14.21 -0.92
N GLY A 260 26.99 13.20 -0.04
CA GLY A 260 28.18 12.87 0.76
C GLY A 260 29.02 11.73 0.17
N ALA A 261 28.67 11.21 -1.01
CA ALA A 261 29.39 10.12 -1.68
C ALA A 261 30.20 10.67 -2.87
N ASP A 262 31.51 10.51 -2.82
CA ASP A 262 32.42 10.94 -3.91
C ASP A 262 32.53 9.86 -5.01
N ASP A 263 32.24 8.61 -4.68
CA ASP A 263 32.32 7.46 -5.58
C ASP A 263 31.17 6.45 -5.32
N LEU A 264 31.08 5.43 -6.18
CA LEU A 264 30.10 4.36 -6.08
C LEU A 264 30.20 3.59 -4.75
N ALA A 265 31.41 3.36 -4.25
CA ALA A 265 31.60 2.64 -2.99
C ALA A 265 31.03 3.42 -1.79
N GLY A 266 31.24 4.73 -1.76
CA GLY A 266 30.65 5.64 -0.78
C GLY A 266 29.13 5.66 -0.87
N LEU A 267 28.55 5.65 -2.09
CA LEU A 267 27.11 5.61 -2.29
C LEU A 267 26.51 4.28 -1.81
N VAL A 268 27.15 3.15 -2.10
CA VAL A 268 26.75 1.82 -1.61
C VAL A 268 26.81 1.75 -0.08
N ALA A 269 27.85 2.35 0.53
CA ALA A 269 27.97 2.42 1.99
C ALA A 269 26.83 3.25 2.61
N ALA A 270 26.49 4.40 2.01
CA ALA A 270 25.38 5.23 2.44
C ALA A 270 24.04 4.50 2.30
N ALA A 271 23.84 3.75 1.21
CA ALA A 271 22.65 2.92 1.00
C ALA A 271 22.51 1.87 2.11
N ARG A 272 23.59 1.13 2.40
CA ARG A 272 23.58 0.10 3.46
C ARG A 272 23.25 0.66 4.84
N GLU A 273 23.73 1.84 5.15
CA GLU A 273 23.43 2.51 6.43
C GLU A 273 21.94 2.92 6.49
N ALA A 274 21.43 3.50 5.40
CA ALA A 274 20.00 3.88 5.31
C ALA A 274 19.06 2.67 5.36
N LEU A 275 19.48 1.49 4.91
CA LEU A 275 18.71 0.26 4.92
C LEU A 275 18.54 -0.34 6.32
N ARG A 276 19.48 -0.16 7.22
CA ARG A 276 19.50 -0.81 8.54
C ARG A 276 18.21 -0.73 9.34
N PRO A 277 17.59 0.46 9.54
CA PRO A 277 16.36 0.56 10.34
C PRO A 277 15.20 -0.17 9.67
N HIS A 278 15.15 -0.21 8.34
CA HIS A 278 14.09 -0.87 7.58
C HIS A 278 14.21 -2.40 7.62
N VAL A 279 15.43 -2.91 7.54
CA VAL A 279 15.73 -4.34 7.70
C VAL A 279 15.40 -4.78 9.13
N ALA A 280 15.81 -4.02 10.14
CA ALA A 280 15.47 -4.32 11.53
C ALA A 280 13.94 -4.34 11.75
N ALA A 281 13.22 -3.36 11.17
CA ALA A 281 11.78 -3.29 11.24
C ALA A 281 11.07 -4.41 10.46
N ALA A 282 11.73 -5.07 9.50
CA ALA A 282 11.14 -6.19 8.78
C ALA A 282 11.05 -7.48 9.62
N GLU A 283 11.85 -7.60 10.69
CA GLU A 283 11.80 -8.74 11.62
C GLU A 283 11.98 -10.10 10.92
N GLY A 284 12.89 -10.16 9.93
CA GLY A 284 13.18 -11.36 9.14
C GLY A 284 12.17 -11.69 8.03
N ARG A 285 11.18 -10.83 7.80
CA ARG A 285 10.25 -10.97 6.68
C ARG A 285 10.87 -10.54 5.36
N PRO A 286 10.44 -11.10 4.21
CA PRO A 286 10.76 -10.54 2.90
C PRO A 286 10.44 -9.05 2.83
N LEU A 287 11.43 -8.25 2.39
CA LEU A 287 11.34 -6.79 2.36
C LEU A 287 11.56 -6.27 0.93
N ALA A 288 10.52 -5.69 0.34
CA ALA A 288 10.60 -5.00 -0.93
C ALA A 288 10.90 -3.51 -0.71
N LEU A 289 11.99 -3.03 -1.33
CA LEU A 289 12.56 -1.72 -1.10
C LEU A 289 12.49 -0.84 -2.35
N ARG A 290 11.93 0.34 -2.20
CA ARG A 290 12.10 1.42 -3.18
C ARG A 290 13.14 2.37 -2.65
N LEU A 291 14.28 2.44 -3.34
CA LEU A 291 15.36 3.34 -2.99
C LEU A 291 15.24 4.62 -3.82
N ARG A 292 15.37 5.78 -3.18
CA ARG A 292 15.43 7.08 -3.84
C ARG A 292 16.77 7.73 -3.48
N LEU A 293 17.61 7.90 -4.50
CA LEU A 293 18.85 8.67 -4.38
C LEU A 293 18.51 10.14 -4.59
N SER A 294 18.82 10.98 -3.62
CA SER A 294 18.43 12.39 -3.65
C SER A 294 19.60 13.34 -3.37
N GLY A 295 19.48 14.57 -3.89
CA GLY A 295 20.39 15.67 -3.63
C GLY A 295 21.45 15.91 -4.70
N ALA A 296 22.26 16.96 -4.49
CA ALA A 296 23.36 17.30 -5.38
C ALA A 296 24.52 16.30 -5.18
N SER A 297 24.98 15.67 -6.26
CA SER A 297 26.00 14.61 -6.20
C SER A 297 27.01 14.72 -7.32
N PRO A 298 28.32 14.52 -7.04
CA PRO A 298 29.34 14.41 -8.07
C PRO A 298 29.12 13.20 -9.00
N LEU A 299 28.33 12.22 -8.54
CA LEU A 299 27.97 11.03 -9.31
C LEU A 299 26.76 11.23 -10.24
N TYR A 300 26.20 12.45 -10.34
CA TYR A 300 25.01 12.72 -11.14
C TYR A 300 25.12 12.20 -12.59
N GLY A 301 26.15 12.65 -13.32
CA GLY A 301 26.37 12.23 -14.71
C GLY A 301 26.66 10.73 -14.83
N TRP A 302 27.53 10.23 -13.95
CA TRP A 302 27.85 8.80 -13.90
C TRP A 302 26.61 7.92 -13.65
N ALA A 303 25.76 8.29 -12.72
CA ALA A 303 24.54 7.55 -12.37
C ALA A 303 23.56 7.47 -13.53
N LEU A 304 23.44 8.53 -14.34
CA LEU A 304 22.62 8.54 -15.54
C LEU A 304 23.23 7.64 -16.64
N ALA A 305 24.56 7.70 -16.82
CA ALA A 305 25.28 6.91 -17.84
C ALA A 305 25.31 5.41 -17.49
N ASN A 306 25.41 5.07 -16.21
CA ASN A 306 25.63 3.71 -15.71
C ASN A 306 24.43 3.17 -14.91
N ARG A 307 23.21 3.57 -15.30
CA ARG A 307 21.97 3.25 -14.56
C ARG A 307 21.78 1.75 -14.29
N ALA A 308 22.14 0.89 -15.25
CA ALA A 308 22.00 -0.56 -15.07
C ALA A 308 22.95 -1.09 -13.98
N LEU A 309 24.23 -0.68 -14.03
CA LEU A 309 25.23 -1.04 -13.01
C LEU A 309 24.82 -0.50 -11.63
N LEU A 310 24.35 0.74 -11.57
CA LEU A 310 23.87 1.32 -10.31
C LEU A 310 22.71 0.54 -9.69
N ILE A 311 21.77 0.08 -10.52
CA ILE A 311 20.66 -0.77 -10.09
C ILE A 311 21.20 -2.09 -9.50
N ASP A 312 22.16 -2.72 -10.17
CA ASP A 312 22.74 -4.00 -9.72
C ASP A 312 23.49 -3.82 -8.40
N GLU A 313 24.25 -2.72 -8.24
CA GLU A 313 24.95 -2.39 -7.00
C GLU A 313 23.98 -2.05 -5.84
N MET A 314 22.87 -1.37 -6.12
CA MET A 314 21.85 -1.12 -5.12
C MET A 314 21.11 -2.41 -4.72
N GLN A 315 20.85 -3.32 -5.67
CA GLN A 315 20.32 -4.65 -5.36
C GLN A 315 21.30 -5.45 -4.49
N ASN A 316 22.58 -5.40 -4.83
CA ASN A 316 23.64 -6.03 -4.03
C ASN A 316 23.70 -5.43 -2.61
N ALA A 317 23.58 -4.11 -2.47
CA ALA A 317 23.51 -3.43 -1.19
C ALA A 317 22.32 -3.91 -0.33
N CYS A 318 21.15 -4.12 -0.96
CA CYS A 318 19.99 -4.70 -0.28
C CYS A 318 20.31 -6.10 0.24
N HIS A 319 20.83 -7.01 -0.60
CA HIS A 319 21.17 -8.38 -0.20
C HIS A 319 22.30 -8.45 0.85
N GLN A 320 23.23 -7.50 0.83
CA GLN A 320 24.27 -7.41 1.88
C GLN A 320 23.72 -6.90 3.21
N ALA A 321 22.63 -6.12 3.18
CA ALA A 321 21.95 -5.68 4.39
C ALA A 321 21.13 -6.82 5.00
N ASP A 322 20.40 -7.57 4.17
CA ASP A 322 19.67 -8.79 4.53
C ASP A 322 19.36 -9.60 3.26
N ALA A 323 19.50 -10.94 3.32
CA ALA A 323 19.21 -11.84 2.20
C ALA A 323 17.74 -11.77 1.75
N GLU A 324 16.84 -11.34 2.62
CA GLU A 324 15.41 -11.16 2.38
C GLU A 324 15.04 -9.73 1.92
N ALA A 325 16.05 -8.85 1.69
CA ALA A 325 15.83 -7.48 1.23
C ALA A 325 16.03 -7.36 -0.29
N TRP A 326 15.01 -6.85 -0.98
CA TRP A 326 14.93 -6.82 -2.45
C TRP A 326 14.63 -5.42 -2.97
N LEU A 327 15.38 -4.99 -4.00
CA LEU A 327 15.14 -3.73 -4.68
C LEU A 327 13.90 -3.85 -5.60
N GLU A 328 12.81 -3.19 -5.23
CA GLU A 328 11.62 -3.06 -6.09
C GLU A 328 11.88 -2.04 -7.21
N LYS A 329 12.41 -0.86 -6.84
CA LYS A 329 12.70 0.21 -7.78
C LYS A 329 13.79 1.13 -7.26
N LEU A 330 14.64 1.61 -8.17
CA LEU A 330 15.55 2.72 -7.92
C LEU A 330 15.00 4.00 -8.57
N GLU A 331 14.83 5.04 -7.77
CA GLU A 331 14.43 6.39 -8.21
C GLU A 331 15.64 7.32 -8.07
N LEU A 332 15.94 8.08 -9.13
CA LEU A 332 17.00 9.06 -9.14
C LEU A 332 16.39 10.46 -9.06
N ASP A 333 16.64 11.14 -7.97
CA ASP A 333 16.29 12.55 -7.73
C ASP A 333 17.58 13.31 -7.42
N LEU A 334 18.56 13.14 -8.32
CA LEU A 334 19.89 13.71 -8.21
C LEU A 334 19.95 15.02 -8.96
N ALA A 335 20.79 15.92 -8.48
CA ALA A 335 21.15 17.15 -9.16
C ALA A 335 22.69 17.23 -9.33
N PRO A 336 23.20 17.95 -10.34
CA PRO A 336 24.62 18.22 -10.45
C PRO A 336 25.07 19.06 -9.24
N PRO A 337 26.33 18.90 -8.77
CA PRO A 337 26.86 19.73 -7.70
C PRO A 337 26.90 21.22 -8.11
N ALA A 338 26.66 22.11 -7.13
CA ALA A 338 26.64 23.56 -7.38
C ALA A 338 27.97 24.09 -7.98
N GLU A 339 29.09 23.43 -7.63
CA GLU A 339 30.39 23.65 -8.24
C GLU A 339 30.68 22.50 -9.21
N ALA A 340 30.00 22.47 -10.36
CA ALA A 340 30.29 21.50 -11.40
C ALA A 340 31.73 21.72 -11.86
N ARG A 341 32.57 20.68 -11.73
CA ARG A 341 33.96 20.70 -12.22
C ARG A 341 33.88 21.02 -13.72
N PRO A 342 34.54 22.11 -14.18
CA PRO A 342 34.57 22.41 -15.60
C PRO A 342 35.06 21.17 -16.35
N LEU A 343 34.33 20.74 -17.40
CA LEU A 343 34.85 19.72 -18.31
C LEU A 343 36.23 20.19 -18.77
N ALA A 344 37.25 19.36 -18.56
CA ALA A 344 38.58 19.68 -19.06
C ALA A 344 38.47 19.87 -20.58
N PRO A 345 39.00 20.96 -21.14
CA PRO A 345 38.91 21.15 -22.59
C PRO A 345 39.63 20.01 -23.28
N LEU A 346 38.92 19.29 -24.14
CA LEU A 346 39.43 18.17 -24.94
C LEU A 346 40.48 18.63 -25.98
N ASP A 347 40.45 19.88 -26.35
CA ASP A 347 41.44 20.60 -27.15
C ASP A 347 41.17 22.11 -26.98
N ALA A 348 42.20 22.94 -27.10
CA ALA A 348 42.13 24.39 -26.92
C ALA A 348 41.15 25.11 -27.89
N SER A 349 40.47 24.41 -28.76
CA SER A 349 39.58 24.92 -29.79
C SER A 349 38.10 24.55 -29.64
N LEU A 350 37.71 23.62 -28.77
CA LEU A 350 36.30 23.18 -28.60
C LEU A 350 35.91 23.15 -27.14
N ASP A 351 35.14 24.14 -26.72
CA ASP A 351 34.45 24.12 -25.43
C ASP A 351 33.12 23.38 -25.57
N LEU A 352 33.19 22.06 -25.36
CA LEU A 352 32.03 21.14 -25.45
C LEU A 352 30.93 21.55 -24.48
N ALA A 353 31.27 22.01 -23.30
CA ALA A 353 30.26 22.45 -22.30
C ALA A 353 29.49 23.66 -22.81
N ALA A 354 30.19 24.62 -23.45
CA ALA A 354 29.54 25.77 -24.07
C ALA A 354 28.67 25.38 -25.25
N LEU A 355 29.14 24.47 -26.12
CA LEU A 355 28.36 23.97 -27.28
C LEU A 355 27.10 23.20 -26.84
N LEU A 356 27.21 22.34 -25.83
CA LEU A 356 26.05 21.63 -25.27
C LEU A 356 25.08 22.60 -24.59
N ALA A 357 25.57 23.66 -23.94
CA ALA A 357 24.72 24.68 -23.35
C ALA A 357 24.01 25.52 -24.40
N GLU A 358 24.70 25.87 -25.49
CA GLU A 358 24.14 26.60 -26.63
C GLU A 358 23.06 25.75 -27.32
N ALA A 359 23.34 24.51 -27.64
CA ALA A 359 22.38 23.56 -28.24
C ALA A 359 21.14 23.38 -27.36
N ALA A 360 21.29 23.21 -26.04
CA ALA A 360 20.18 23.05 -25.11
C ALA A 360 19.28 24.27 -25.01
N ASN A 361 19.80 25.46 -25.31
CA ASN A 361 19.06 26.73 -25.32
C ASN A 361 18.55 27.13 -26.70
N ASP A 362 18.94 26.39 -27.76
CA ASP A 362 18.48 26.68 -29.13
C ASP A 362 16.95 26.41 -29.25
N PRO A 363 16.15 27.43 -29.61
CA PRO A 363 14.71 27.29 -29.77
C PRO A 363 14.30 26.20 -30.78
N HIS A 364 15.04 26.05 -31.88
CA HIS A 364 14.74 25.07 -32.92
C HIS A 364 14.97 23.64 -32.39
N PHE A 365 16.08 23.40 -31.69
CA PHE A 365 16.35 22.12 -31.04
C PHE A 365 15.24 21.76 -30.04
N ARG A 366 14.81 22.73 -29.24
CA ARG A 366 13.76 22.52 -28.23
C ARG A 366 12.40 22.20 -28.86
N GLU A 367 12.05 22.88 -29.93
CA GLU A 367 10.83 22.61 -30.71
C GLU A 367 10.84 21.20 -31.32
N GLU A 368 11.96 20.82 -31.92
CA GLU A 368 12.14 19.48 -32.50
C GLU A 368 12.09 18.37 -31.45
N ALA A 369 12.79 18.55 -30.32
CA ALA A 369 12.77 17.63 -29.17
C ALA A 369 11.36 17.48 -28.60
N ALA A 370 10.64 18.59 -28.38
CA ALA A 370 9.26 18.57 -27.92
C ALA A 370 8.33 17.83 -28.90
N GLY A 371 8.56 18.01 -30.21
CA GLY A 371 7.81 17.30 -31.26
C GLY A 371 8.04 15.79 -31.23
N GLN A 372 9.27 15.32 -31.07
CA GLN A 372 9.60 13.89 -30.94
C GLN A 372 9.00 13.27 -29.67
N ILE A 373 9.07 13.99 -28.56
CA ILE A 373 8.45 13.58 -27.29
C ILE A 373 6.93 13.48 -27.46
N GLY A 374 6.30 14.47 -28.13
CA GLY A 374 4.87 14.46 -28.42
C GLY A 374 4.41 13.24 -29.21
N LEU A 375 5.24 12.73 -30.16
CA LEU A 375 4.96 11.50 -30.88
C LEU A 375 4.95 10.26 -29.98
N LEU A 376 5.76 10.23 -28.93
CA LEU A 376 5.78 9.16 -27.94
C LEU A 376 4.56 9.24 -27.03
N VAL A 377 4.24 10.43 -26.54
CA VAL A 377 3.08 10.67 -25.66
C VAL A 377 1.77 10.24 -26.30
N ASN A 378 1.59 10.56 -27.58
CA ASN A 378 0.39 10.18 -28.33
C ASN A 378 0.20 8.65 -28.49
N LYS A 379 1.22 7.85 -28.18
CA LYS A 379 1.16 6.38 -28.17
C LYS A 379 0.87 5.81 -26.79
N LEU A 380 0.89 6.63 -25.75
CA LEU A 380 0.59 6.20 -24.38
C LEU A 380 -0.93 6.14 -24.14
N PRO A 381 -1.41 5.26 -23.26
CA PRO A 381 -2.81 5.23 -22.87
C PRO A 381 -3.26 6.58 -22.30
N ALA A 382 -4.50 6.98 -22.61
CA ALA A 382 -5.08 8.23 -22.14
C ALA A 382 -5.09 8.29 -20.59
N GLY A 383 -4.64 9.42 -20.04
CA GLY A 383 -4.59 9.65 -18.58
C GLY A 383 -3.24 9.37 -17.92
N LEU A 384 -2.23 8.91 -18.64
CA LEU A 384 -0.86 8.73 -18.13
C LEU A 384 -0.04 10.02 -18.10
N VAL A 385 -0.43 11.01 -18.89
CA VAL A 385 0.25 12.31 -19.04
C VAL A 385 -0.79 13.42 -19.00
N ASP A 386 -0.49 14.54 -18.33
CA ASP A 386 -1.35 15.71 -18.33
C ASP A 386 -1.39 16.35 -19.73
N PRO A 387 -2.55 16.40 -20.40
CA PRO A 387 -2.66 16.99 -21.72
C PRO A 387 -2.39 18.51 -21.76
N ALA A 388 -2.49 19.19 -20.59
CA ALA A 388 -2.33 20.64 -20.49
C ALA A 388 -0.85 21.06 -20.34
N ALA A 389 0.02 20.16 -19.86
CA ALA A 389 1.46 20.37 -19.72
C ALA A 389 2.25 19.11 -20.14
N PRO A 390 2.04 18.57 -21.34
CA PRO A 390 2.76 17.39 -21.79
C PRO A 390 4.25 17.74 -21.92
N PHE A 391 5.03 17.46 -20.86
CA PHE A 391 6.49 17.63 -20.81
C PHE A 391 7.03 19.09 -20.75
N GLY A 392 6.23 20.13 -20.42
CA GLY A 392 6.73 21.50 -20.33
C GLY A 392 7.83 21.66 -19.29
N GLU A 393 7.59 21.25 -18.08
CA GLU A 393 8.59 21.23 -17.00
C GLU A 393 9.59 20.07 -17.17
N GLU A 394 9.13 18.93 -17.68
CA GLU A 394 9.96 17.73 -17.91
C GLU A 394 10.95 17.89 -19.07
N LEU A 395 10.67 18.71 -20.09
CA LEU A 395 11.60 18.94 -21.20
C LEU A 395 12.93 19.57 -20.72
N ASP A 396 12.88 20.53 -19.80
CA ASP A 396 14.08 21.14 -19.24
C ASP A 396 14.92 20.12 -18.46
N THR A 397 14.25 19.26 -17.70
CA THR A 397 14.88 18.15 -16.98
C THR A 397 15.52 17.16 -17.93
N LEU A 398 14.79 16.70 -18.96
CA LEU A 398 15.29 15.77 -19.99
C LEU A 398 16.48 16.33 -20.75
N VAL A 399 16.47 17.62 -21.11
CA VAL A 399 17.59 18.29 -21.75
C VAL A 399 18.80 18.38 -20.83
N ALA A 400 18.59 18.65 -19.53
CA ALA A 400 19.67 18.69 -18.54
C ALA A 400 20.28 17.30 -18.32
N GLU A 401 19.46 16.25 -18.23
CA GLU A 401 19.89 14.85 -18.14
C GLU A 401 20.67 14.41 -19.40
N ALA A 402 20.17 14.73 -20.59
CA ALA A 402 20.85 14.43 -21.86
C ALA A 402 22.23 15.11 -21.92
N ARG A 403 22.34 16.35 -21.47
CA ARG A 403 23.63 17.06 -21.38
C ARG A 403 24.60 16.35 -20.44
N ALA A 404 24.16 15.98 -19.27
CA ALA A 404 24.99 15.30 -18.27
C ALA A 404 25.45 13.93 -18.80
N LEU A 405 24.55 13.19 -19.43
CA LEU A 405 24.85 11.89 -20.06
C LEU A 405 25.90 12.01 -21.17
N LEU A 406 25.76 13.00 -22.05
CA LEU A 406 26.73 13.23 -23.14
C LEU A 406 28.10 13.65 -22.59
N ALA A 407 28.13 14.52 -21.58
CA ALA A 407 29.35 14.96 -20.95
C ALA A 407 30.15 13.78 -20.34
N GLU A 408 29.44 12.88 -19.65
CA GLU A 408 30.05 11.70 -19.04
C GLU A 408 30.58 10.71 -20.09
N ARG A 409 29.77 10.42 -21.14
CA ARG A 409 30.18 9.52 -22.23
C ARG A 409 31.42 10.00 -22.98
N ILE A 410 31.59 11.30 -23.11
CA ILE A 410 32.77 11.88 -23.75
C ILE A 410 33.99 11.79 -22.83
N ALA A 411 33.79 11.99 -21.50
CA ALA A 411 34.85 11.84 -20.55
C ALA A 411 35.37 10.38 -20.44
N GLU A 412 34.49 9.38 -20.58
CA GLU A 412 34.84 7.96 -20.61
C GLU A 412 35.58 7.54 -21.89
N GLY A 413 35.31 8.21 -23.01
CA GLY A 413 35.90 7.91 -24.34
C GLY A 413 37.22 8.61 -24.63
N SER A 414 37.71 9.43 -23.71
CA SER A 414 38.97 10.18 -23.79
C SER A 414 40.02 9.57 -22.88
#